data_4d231b1a20a355aa29d0e2a3b9231621
#
_entry.id   4d231b1a20a355aa29d0e2a3b9231621
#
_cell.length_a   1.000
_cell.length_b   1.000
_cell.length_c   1.000
_cell.angle_alpha   90.00
_cell.angle_beta   90.00
_cell.angle_gamma   90.00
#
_symmetry.space_group_name_H-M   'P 1'
#
loop_
_entity.id
_entity.type
_entity.pdbx_description
1 polymer ?
#
loop_
_entity_poly.entity_id
_entity_poly.type
_entity_poly.pdbx_seq_one_letter_code
_entity_poly.pdbx_strand_id
1 'polypeptide(L)'
;MNKNNITHPENMNTEDTKKEMTPSAFPPKENGEHSNRKSLSIAFIIVLVAVLLFTAIGMILMRKQPLVLQGQVETTEIRISGKLPGRIDTFLVREGDWVKQGDTLVVINSPTIEAKYRQVDALEQVAVQQNKKIDAGTRRQIIATAQQLWNKTKSDLTLAKTTYDRILTLYKDSVVTSQRKDEVEAMYKAAVAAERAAYEQYQMAVDGAQSEDKASARSLVNAARSTVDEVTSLLMDARLTAPEDGQIATIFPKRGELVAPGTPIMNLVVMSDVHALSLIHI
;
A
#
# COMPACT_ATOMS: atom_id res chain seq x y z
N MET A 1 48.44 22.31 -21.80
CA MET A 1 48.53 23.71 -22.27
C MET A 1 47.91 24.56 -21.19
N ASN A 2 48.56 25.26 -20.56
CA ASN A 2 49.56 26.27 -20.33
C ASN A 2 49.12 27.04 -19.10
N LYS A 3 49.82 26.94 -17.99
CA LYS A 3 50.90 27.89 -17.57
C LYS A 3 50.35 29.28 -17.26
N ASN A 4 50.52 29.78 -16.19
CA ASN A 4 51.62 30.35 -15.39
C ASN A 4 51.03 31.52 -14.64
N ASN A 5 51.41 32.03 -13.61
CA ASN A 5 52.66 32.11 -12.84
C ASN A 5 52.56 33.36 -11.95
N ILE A 6 52.92 33.21 -10.66
CA ILE A 6 54.06 33.94 -10.08
C ILE A 6 53.84 35.45 -9.96
N THR A 7 53.99 36.11 -8.82
CA THR A 7 55.14 36.24 -7.93
C THR A 7 54.87 37.15 -6.74
N HIS A 8 55.40 36.78 -5.62
CA HIS A 8 56.04 37.62 -4.60
C HIS A 8 57.12 38.51 -5.23
N PRO A 9 57.76 39.51 -4.56
CA PRO A 9 58.28 39.48 -3.19
C PRO A 9 58.36 40.84 -2.46
N GLU A 10 58.66 40.81 -1.14
CA GLU A 10 59.87 41.25 -0.44
C GLU A 10 60.24 42.77 -0.60
N ASN A 11 60.63 43.47 0.33
CA ASN A 11 61.67 43.45 1.31
C ASN A 11 61.83 44.89 1.91
N MET A 12 62.11 44.96 3.10
CA MET A 12 63.41 45.18 3.74
C MET A 12 63.75 46.60 4.13
N ASN A 13 64.07 46.72 5.39
CA ASN A 13 65.22 47.40 5.99
C ASN A 13 65.29 48.93 5.97
N THR A 14 65.80 49.58 6.90
CA THR A 14 66.83 49.49 7.96
C THR A 14 67.00 50.79 8.55
N GLU A 15 67.43 50.72 9.82
CA GLU A 15 68.56 51.42 10.46
C GLU A 15 68.51 52.95 10.62
N ASP A 16 68.68 53.28 11.76
CA ASP A 16 69.85 53.63 12.63
C ASP A 16 70.06 55.13 12.88
N THR A 17 70.34 55.48 14.05
CA THR A 17 71.53 56.16 14.64
C THR A 17 71.16 57.23 15.66
N LYS A 18 71.34 56.92 16.95
CA LYS A 18 72.46 57.36 17.84
C LYS A 18 72.80 58.83 17.97
N LYS A 19 72.80 59.27 19.15
CA LYS A 19 73.81 60.04 19.95
C LYS A 19 73.14 61.03 20.91
N GLU A 20 73.30 60.78 22.22
CA GLU A 20 74.35 61.25 23.12
C GLU A 20 74.40 62.79 23.43
N MET A 21 74.16 63.18 24.61
CA MET A 21 75.05 63.61 25.65
C MET A 21 74.43 64.57 26.68
N THR A 22 74.68 64.25 27.89
CA THR A 22 74.56 64.99 29.15
C THR A 22 75.48 66.28 29.17
N PRO A 23 75.63 67.09 30.26
CA PRO A 23 75.10 67.01 31.64
C PRO A 23 74.75 68.35 32.34
N SER A 24 74.40 68.22 33.64
CA SER A 24 74.66 69.04 34.80
C SER A 24 73.84 70.29 35.13
N ALA A 25 73.26 70.34 36.24
CA ALA A 25 73.67 71.03 37.47
C ALA A 25 72.55 71.09 38.53
N PHE A 26 72.88 70.74 39.74
CA PHE A 26 72.15 71.01 40.99
C PHE A 26 72.51 72.40 41.51
N PRO A 27 71.96 72.84 42.67
CA PRO A 27 70.73 72.73 43.46
C PRO A 27 70.10 74.09 43.83
N PRO A 28 69.34 74.36 44.86
CA PRO A 28 69.14 73.64 46.14
C PRO A 28 67.71 73.63 46.70
N LYS A 29 67.57 72.92 47.82
CA LYS A 29 66.48 72.78 48.80
C LYS A 29 65.80 74.10 49.20
N GLU A 30 64.50 74.04 49.47
CA GLU A 30 63.93 74.54 50.70
C GLU A 30 62.63 73.83 51.14
N ASN A 31 62.47 73.70 52.42
CA ASN A 31 61.52 73.02 53.20
C ASN A 31 60.11 73.65 53.16
N GLY A 32 59.10 72.90 53.32
CA GLY A 32 57.76 73.32 53.62
C GLY A 32 56.85 72.15 54.01
N GLU A 33 57.00 71.73 55.27
CA GLU A 33 55.95 70.95 55.95
C GLU A 33 54.69 71.78 56.02
N HIS A 34 53.62 71.26 55.50
CA HIS A 34 52.24 71.31 55.99
C HIS A 34 51.28 70.92 54.92
N SER A 35 50.77 69.68 54.96
CA SER A 35 49.42 69.34 54.66
C SER A 35 49.26 67.83 54.40
N ASN A 36 49.70 66.95 55.31
CA ASN A 36 49.56 65.55 55.18
C ASN A 36 48.15 64.97 55.49
N ARG A 37 47.24 65.89 55.95
CA ARG A 37 45.85 65.43 56.26
C ARG A 37 44.91 65.46 55.06
N LYS A 38 45.07 66.40 54.11
CA LYS A 38 44.22 66.47 52.92
C LYS A 38 44.60 65.47 51.82
N SER A 39 45.89 65.10 51.70
CA SER A 39 46.34 64.12 50.71
C SER A 39 45.98 62.67 51.16
N LEU A 40 45.99 62.48 52.51
CA LEU A 40 45.55 61.19 53.01
C LEU A 40 44.04 60.89 52.78
N SER A 41 43.21 61.97 52.95
CA SER A 41 41.75 61.86 52.67
C SER A 41 41.48 61.70 51.20
N ILE A 42 42.24 62.35 50.31
CA ILE A 42 42.12 62.20 48.86
C ILE A 42 42.56 60.79 48.42
N ALA A 43 43.68 60.28 48.99
CA ALA A 43 44.11 58.89 48.72
C ALA A 43 43.09 57.89 49.19
N PHE A 44 42.45 58.08 50.35
CA PHE A 44 41.39 57.22 50.84
C PHE A 44 40.14 57.17 49.94
N ILE A 45 39.75 58.35 49.42
CA ILE A 45 38.62 58.46 48.49
C ILE A 45 38.92 57.80 47.17
N ILE A 46 40.19 57.92 46.66
CA ILE A 46 40.60 57.27 45.43
C ILE A 46 40.57 55.71 45.59
N VAL A 47 41.06 55.18 46.71
CA VAL A 47 41.01 53.79 47.01
C VAL A 47 39.57 53.32 47.15
N LEU A 48 38.70 54.04 47.82
CA LEU A 48 37.28 53.72 47.98
C LEU A 48 36.55 53.69 46.66
N VAL A 49 36.82 54.71 45.78
CA VAL A 49 36.27 54.70 44.41
C VAL A 49 36.79 53.53 43.56
N ALA A 50 38.11 53.24 43.71
CA ALA A 50 38.69 52.09 43.01
C ALA A 50 38.07 50.73 43.46
N VAL A 51 37.80 50.58 44.76
CA VAL A 51 37.13 49.36 45.30
C VAL A 51 35.68 49.30 44.84
N LEU A 52 34.98 50.49 44.83
CA LEU A 52 33.61 50.54 44.28
C LEU A 52 33.57 50.18 42.79
N LEU A 53 34.52 50.72 42.02
CA LEU A 53 34.63 50.36 40.58
C LEU A 53 34.96 48.87 40.39
N PHE A 54 35.86 48.33 41.17
CA PHE A 54 36.24 46.92 41.11
C PHE A 54 35.08 45.98 41.47
N THR A 55 34.31 46.39 42.51
CA THR A 55 33.10 45.61 42.86
C THR A 55 32.00 45.72 41.82
N ALA A 56 31.82 46.92 41.24
CA ALA A 56 30.87 47.13 40.15
C ALA A 56 31.23 46.34 38.89
N ILE A 57 32.52 46.32 38.53
CA ILE A 57 33.04 45.55 37.41
C ILE A 57 32.90 44.02 37.70
N GLY A 58 33.23 43.60 38.92
CA GLY A 58 33.03 42.23 39.37
C GLY A 58 31.57 41.79 39.29
N MET A 59 30.63 42.65 39.70
CA MET A 59 29.20 42.40 39.62
C MET A 59 28.68 42.32 38.19
N ILE A 60 29.26 43.11 37.28
CA ILE A 60 28.93 43.07 35.83
C ILE A 60 29.49 41.81 35.19
N LEU A 61 30.72 41.41 35.53
CA LEU A 61 31.38 40.23 35.02
C LEU A 61 30.79 38.94 35.60
N MET A 62 30.21 38.94 36.81
CA MET A 62 29.52 37.86 37.44
C MET A 62 28.03 37.72 37.02
N ARG A 63 27.53 38.55 36.10
CA ARG A 63 26.19 38.36 35.55
C ARG A 63 26.14 36.98 34.90
N LYS A 64 25.46 36.07 35.54
CA LYS A 64 25.22 34.74 35.00
C LYS A 64 24.53 34.91 33.66
N GLN A 65 25.16 34.45 32.61
CA GLN A 65 24.52 34.39 31.28
C GLN A 65 23.29 33.49 31.39
N PRO A 66 22.15 33.88 30.82
CA PRO A 66 20.99 33.01 30.81
C PRO A 66 21.40 31.72 30.11
N LEU A 67 21.18 30.59 30.77
CA LEU A 67 21.37 29.25 30.19
C LEU A 67 20.32 29.10 29.08
N VAL A 68 20.72 29.30 27.84
CA VAL A 68 19.87 29.02 26.68
C VAL A 68 19.90 27.54 26.44
N LEU A 69 18.88 26.83 26.88
CA LEU A 69 18.65 25.47 26.54
C LEU A 69 18.12 25.40 25.11
N GLN A 70 18.93 24.88 24.21
CA GLN A 70 18.46 24.53 22.86
C GLN A 70 17.82 23.16 22.94
N GLY A 71 16.50 23.09 22.74
CA GLY A 71 15.74 21.88 22.60
C GLY A 71 15.24 21.77 21.16
N GLN A 72 15.32 20.60 20.58
CA GLN A 72 14.68 20.26 19.31
C GLN A 72 13.43 19.45 19.64
N VAL A 73 12.30 19.87 19.09
CA VAL A 73 11.06 19.11 19.20
C VAL A 73 11.02 18.16 18.00
N GLU A 74 11.05 16.87 18.28
CA GLU A 74 10.87 15.83 17.27
C GLU A 74 9.48 15.22 17.41
N THR A 75 8.88 14.92 16.30
CA THR A 75 7.58 14.25 16.23
C THR A 75 7.68 13.12 15.21
N THR A 76 6.84 12.10 15.38
CA THR A 76 6.78 11.01 14.43
C THR A 76 6.12 11.47 13.14
N GLU A 77 6.87 11.39 12.03
CA GLU A 77 6.37 11.68 10.69
C GLU A 77 6.05 10.39 9.94
N ILE A 78 4.82 10.25 9.49
CA ILE A 78 4.38 9.14 8.64
C ILE A 78 4.37 9.62 7.19
N ARG A 79 5.16 8.97 6.34
CA ARG A 79 5.16 9.22 4.90
C ARG A 79 4.04 8.45 4.23
N ILE A 80 3.05 9.15 3.73
CA ILE A 80 1.93 8.58 3.00
C ILE A 80 2.32 8.45 1.53
N SER A 81 2.32 7.23 1.01
CA SER A 81 2.63 6.91 -0.39
C SER A 81 1.55 6.04 -1.00
N GLY A 82 1.32 6.18 -2.31
CA GLY A 82 0.38 5.36 -3.07
C GLY A 82 1.00 4.03 -3.49
N LYS A 83 0.19 2.98 -3.53
CA LYS A 83 0.56 1.68 -4.11
C LYS A 83 0.35 1.62 -5.62
N LEU A 84 -0.43 2.55 -6.18
CA LEU A 84 -0.84 2.55 -7.58
C LEU A 84 -0.10 3.60 -8.39
N PRO A 85 0.28 3.29 -9.64
CA PRO A 85 0.69 4.30 -10.59
C PRO A 85 -0.55 5.05 -11.09
N GLY A 86 -0.49 6.38 -11.11
CA GLY A 86 -1.61 7.17 -11.59
C GLY A 86 -1.35 8.66 -11.53
N ARG A 87 -2.33 9.46 -11.95
CA ARG A 87 -2.29 10.93 -11.80
C ARG A 87 -3.06 11.34 -10.56
N ILE A 88 -2.52 12.32 -9.86
CA ILE A 88 -3.25 12.99 -8.79
C ILE A 88 -4.46 13.70 -9.38
N ASP A 89 -5.65 13.25 -9.04
CA ASP A 89 -6.89 13.91 -9.46
C ASP A 89 -7.20 15.12 -8.59
N THR A 90 -7.29 14.91 -7.28
CA THR A 90 -7.55 15.99 -6.34
C THR A 90 -6.99 15.68 -4.96
N PHE A 91 -6.55 16.72 -4.27
CA PHE A 91 -6.30 16.70 -2.84
C PHE A 91 -7.55 17.18 -2.10
N LEU A 92 -7.96 16.46 -1.08
CA LEU A 92 -9.09 16.82 -0.21
C LEU A 92 -8.64 17.58 1.03
N VAL A 93 -7.32 17.67 1.22
CA VAL A 93 -6.68 18.33 2.35
C VAL A 93 -5.57 19.29 1.85
N ARG A 94 -5.15 20.21 2.71
CA ARG A 94 -4.05 21.17 2.47
C ARG A 94 -2.98 21.01 3.53
N GLU A 95 -1.81 21.55 3.26
CA GLU A 95 -0.77 21.65 4.27
C GLU A 95 -1.26 22.48 5.47
N GLY A 96 -1.05 21.94 6.67
CA GLY A 96 -1.54 22.52 7.92
C GLY A 96 -2.91 22.00 8.38
N ASP A 97 -3.65 21.27 7.55
CA ASP A 97 -4.97 20.73 7.93
C ASP A 97 -4.83 19.57 8.94
N TRP A 98 -5.77 19.52 9.87
CA TRP A 98 -5.93 18.42 10.80
C TRP A 98 -6.80 17.33 10.19
N VAL A 99 -6.36 16.09 10.31
CA VAL A 99 -7.06 14.91 9.77
C VAL A 99 -7.20 13.84 10.83
N LYS A 100 -8.27 13.06 10.72
CA LYS A 100 -8.52 11.90 11.57
C LYS A 100 -8.20 10.61 10.82
N GLN A 101 -7.91 9.57 11.56
CA GLN A 101 -7.73 8.24 11.00
C GLN A 101 -8.92 7.85 10.10
N GLY A 102 -8.63 7.43 8.87
CA GLY A 102 -9.63 7.06 7.87
C GLY A 102 -10.10 8.20 6.96
N ASP A 103 -9.76 9.47 7.25
CA ASP A 103 -10.11 10.58 6.37
C ASP A 103 -9.41 10.42 5.01
N THR A 104 -10.14 10.64 3.92
CA THR A 104 -9.57 10.58 2.58
C THR A 104 -8.75 11.84 2.30
N LEU A 105 -7.49 11.66 1.97
CA LEU A 105 -6.52 12.73 1.78
C LEU A 105 -6.36 13.13 0.31
N VAL A 106 -6.23 12.13 -0.55
CA VAL A 106 -5.99 12.32 -1.98
C VAL A 106 -6.65 11.22 -2.80
N VAL A 107 -7.08 11.58 -4.00
CA VAL A 107 -7.62 10.66 -5.00
C VAL A 107 -6.65 10.57 -6.17
N ILE A 108 -6.24 9.34 -6.49
CA ILE A 108 -5.37 9.02 -7.62
C ILE A 108 -6.23 8.44 -8.74
N ASN A 109 -6.18 9.05 -9.90
CA ASN A 109 -6.82 8.53 -11.10
C ASN A 109 -5.86 7.55 -11.80
N SER A 110 -6.28 6.28 -11.91
CA SER A 110 -5.53 5.22 -12.58
C SER A 110 -6.39 4.50 -13.63
N PRO A 111 -6.50 5.03 -14.85
CA PRO A 111 -7.32 4.44 -15.92
C PRO A 111 -6.94 3.00 -16.26
N THR A 112 -5.66 2.66 -16.05
CA THR A 112 -5.14 1.29 -16.27
C THR A 112 -5.79 0.30 -15.32
N ILE A 113 -5.91 0.64 -14.03
CA ILE A 113 -6.54 -0.23 -13.03
C ILE A 113 -8.04 -0.32 -13.26
N GLU A 114 -8.69 0.79 -13.64
CA GLU A 114 -10.10 0.79 -14.02
C GLU A 114 -10.37 -0.11 -15.24
N ALA A 115 -9.49 -0.05 -16.24
CA ALA A 115 -9.59 -0.94 -17.41
C ALA A 115 -9.39 -2.41 -17.00
N LYS A 116 -8.45 -2.68 -16.08
CA LYS A 116 -8.21 -4.01 -15.53
C LYS A 116 -9.43 -4.52 -14.76
N TYR A 117 -10.06 -3.65 -13.95
CA TYR A 117 -11.29 -4.00 -13.25
C TYR A 117 -12.40 -4.42 -14.21
N ARG A 118 -12.67 -3.61 -15.27
CA ARG A 118 -13.67 -3.97 -16.27
C ARG A 118 -13.36 -5.30 -16.98
N GLN A 119 -12.08 -5.60 -17.20
CA GLN A 119 -11.66 -6.86 -17.80
C GLN A 119 -11.97 -8.06 -16.88
N VAL A 120 -11.59 -7.99 -15.60
CA VAL A 120 -11.80 -9.10 -14.66
C VAL A 120 -13.27 -9.27 -14.28
N ASP A 121 -14.04 -8.18 -14.19
CA ASP A 121 -15.50 -8.21 -14.01
C ASP A 121 -16.18 -8.95 -15.17
N ALA A 122 -15.79 -8.66 -16.41
CA ALA A 122 -16.31 -9.37 -17.58
C ALA A 122 -15.96 -10.87 -17.54
N LEU A 123 -14.76 -11.25 -17.06
CA LEU A 123 -14.39 -12.65 -16.89
C LEU A 123 -15.21 -13.34 -15.79
N GLU A 124 -15.47 -12.66 -14.66
CA GLU A 124 -16.39 -13.20 -13.64
C GLU A 124 -17.79 -13.45 -14.23
N GLN A 125 -18.31 -12.49 -14.98
CA GLN A 125 -19.62 -12.64 -15.62
C GLN A 125 -19.66 -13.86 -16.56
N VAL A 126 -18.60 -14.10 -17.35
CA VAL A 126 -18.49 -15.29 -18.21
C VAL A 126 -18.50 -16.56 -17.36
N ALA A 127 -17.73 -16.63 -16.27
CA ALA A 127 -17.68 -17.78 -15.38
C ALA A 127 -19.06 -18.05 -14.73
N VAL A 128 -19.74 -17.00 -14.28
CA VAL A 128 -21.10 -17.05 -13.72
C VAL A 128 -22.10 -17.60 -14.73
N GLN A 129 -22.06 -17.13 -15.99
CA GLN A 129 -22.95 -17.63 -17.03
C GLN A 129 -22.66 -19.11 -17.39
N GLN A 130 -21.39 -19.49 -17.41
CA GLN A 130 -20.99 -20.88 -17.61
C GLN A 130 -21.49 -21.77 -16.47
N ASN A 131 -21.35 -21.34 -15.21
CA ASN A 131 -21.89 -22.09 -14.07
C ASN A 131 -23.42 -22.22 -14.16
N LYS A 132 -24.13 -21.13 -14.47
CA LYS A 132 -25.59 -21.14 -14.65
C LYS A 132 -26.01 -22.13 -15.74
N LYS A 133 -25.25 -22.21 -16.84
CA LYS A 133 -25.51 -23.15 -17.93
C LYS A 133 -25.36 -24.60 -17.47
N ILE A 134 -24.36 -24.90 -16.66
CA ILE A 134 -24.11 -26.24 -16.11
C ILE A 134 -25.15 -26.59 -15.04
N ASP A 135 -25.47 -25.64 -14.15
CA ASP A 135 -26.49 -25.85 -13.10
C ASP A 135 -27.91 -25.97 -13.67
N ALA A 136 -28.21 -25.34 -14.82
CA ALA A 136 -29.48 -25.47 -15.50
C ALA A 136 -29.69 -26.93 -16.07
N GLY A 137 -28.61 -27.71 -16.16
CA GLY A 137 -28.66 -29.08 -16.61
C GLY A 137 -28.98 -29.25 -18.10
N THR A 138 -29.47 -30.42 -18.44
CA THR A 138 -29.81 -30.78 -19.82
C THR A 138 -31.03 -30.01 -20.32
N ARG A 139 -30.99 -29.55 -21.55
CA ARG A 139 -32.14 -28.85 -22.17
C ARG A 139 -33.36 -29.76 -22.22
N ARG A 140 -34.54 -29.24 -21.87
CA ARG A 140 -35.81 -29.98 -21.86
C ARG A 140 -36.10 -30.73 -23.15
N GLN A 141 -35.71 -30.17 -24.32
CA GLN A 141 -35.90 -30.86 -25.62
C GLN A 141 -35.08 -32.13 -25.73
N ILE A 142 -33.83 -32.14 -25.21
CA ILE A 142 -32.99 -33.35 -25.22
C ILE A 142 -33.59 -34.43 -24.32
N ILE A 143 -34.03 -34.03 -23.11
CA ILE A 143 -34.72 -34.98 -22.18
C ILE A 143 -35.97 -35.55 -22.84
N ALA A 144 -36.79 -34.70 -23.48
CA ALA A 144 -38.01 -35.14 -24.17
C ALA A 144 -37.70 -36.07 -25.33
N THR A 145 -36.65 -35.82 -26.11
CA THR A 145 -36.23 -36.70 -27.22
C THR A 145 -35.76 -38.04 -26.70
N ALA A 146 -34.95 -38.10 -25.65
CA ALA A 146 -34.49 -39.33 -25.02
C ALA A 146 -35.69 -40.13 -24.44
N GLN A 147 -36.65 -39.47 -23.83
CA GLN A 147 -37.86 -40.06 -23.30
C GLN A 147 -38.71 -40.68 -24.42
N GLN A 148 -38.86 -40.03 -25.56
CA GLN A 148 -39.60 -40.55 -26.70
C GLN A 148 -38.90 -41.80 -27.31
N LEU A 149 -37.56 -41.76 -27.37
CA LEU A 149 -36.78 -42.93 -27.79
C LEU A 149 -37.00 -44.11 -26.84
N TRP A 150 -36.93 -43.89 -25.52
CA TRP A 150 -37.21 -44.93 -24.54
C TRP A 150 -38.64 -45.45 -24.66
N ASN A 151 -39.65 -44.59 -24.80
CA ASN A 151 -41.04 -44.99 -25.01
C ASN A 151 -41.21 -45.87 -26.26
N LYS A 152 -40.51 -45.53 -27.35
CA LYS A 152 -40.51 -46.34 -28.58
C LYS A 152 -39.91 -47.72 -28.32
N THR A 153 -38.72 -47.82 -27.75
CA THR A 153 -38.06 -49.12 -27.47
C THR A 153 -38.84 -49.95 -26.46
N LYS A 154 -39.53 -49.35 -25.51
CA LYS A 154 -40.46 -50.01 -24.59
C LYS A 154 -41.64 -50.63 -25.29
N SER A 155 -42.18 -49.94 -26.30
CA SER A 155 -43.26 -50.50 -27.14
C SER A 155 -42.76 -51.66 -28.01
N ASP A 156 -41.55 -51.50 -28.58
CA ASP A 156 -40.92 -52.59 -29.38
C ASP A 156 -40.63 -53.80 -28.51
N LEU A 157 -40.16 -53.67 -27.26
CA LEU A 157 -39.99 -54.73 -26.29
C LEU A 157 -41.29 -55.41 -25.96
N THR A 158 -42.39 -54.72 -25.77
CA THR A 158 -43.70 -55.25 -25.48
C THR A 158 -44.17 -56.15 -26.63
N LEU A 159 -43.99 -55.70 -27.88
CA LEU A 159 -44.32 -56.49 -29.07
C LEU A 159 -43.44 -57.73 -29.17
N ALA A 160 -42.10 -57.56 -28.99
CA ALA A 160 -41.20 -58.74 -29.06
C ALA A 160 -41.49 -59.74 -27.96
N LYS A 161 -41.80 -59.33 -26.74
CA LYS A 161 -42.19 -60.14 -25.62
C LYS A 161 -43.48 -60.91 -25.92
N THR A 162 -44.53 -60.25 -26.37
CA THR A 162 -45.81 -60.88 -26.70
C THR A 162 -45.62 -61.88 -27.80
N THR A 163 -44.77 -61.59 -28.78
CA THR A 163 -44.48 -62.55 -29.88
C THR A 163 -43.71 -63.73 -29.37
N TYR A 164 -42.71 -63.51 -28.52
CA TYR A 164 -41.93 -64.58 -27.90
C TYR A 164 -42.83 -65.51 -27.04
N ASP A 165 -43.67 -64.98 -26.17
CA ASP A 165 -44.57 -65.71 -25.29
C ASP A 165 -45.54 -66.55 -26.10
N ARG A 166 -46.05 -66.02 -27.20
CA ARG A 166 -46.94 -66.80 -28.16
C ARG A 166 -46.20 -67.94 -28.83
N ILE A 167 -45.02 -67.71 -29.39
CA ILE A 167 -44.22 -68.74 -30.08
C ILE A 167 -43.74 -69.79 -29.07
N LEU A 168 -43.40 -69.40 -27.84
CA LEU A 168 -43.03 -70.34 -26.78
C LEU A 168 -44.16 -71.29 -26.44
N THR A 169 -45.43 -70.85 -26.41
CA THR A 169 -46.60 -71.69 -26.20
C THR A 169 -46.79 -72.67 -27.36
N LEU A 170 -46.74 -72.17 -28.62
CA LEU A 170 -46.83 -72.99 -29.80
C LEU A 170 -45.70 -74.04 -29.94
N TYR A 171 -44.49 -73.69 -29.43
CA TYR A 171 -43.36 -74.64 -29.38
C TYR A 171 -43.62 -75.76 -28.37
N LYS A 172 -44.18 -75.45 -27.21
CA LYS A 172 -44.61 -76.51 -26.22
C LYS A 172 -45.63 -77.39 -26.75
N ASP A 173 -46.54 -76.90 -27.60
CA ASP A 173 -47.57 -77.67 -28.30
C ASP A 173 -47.03 -78.36 -29.57
N SER A 174 -45.73 -78.37 -29.83
CA SER A 174 -45.04 -78.93 -30.99
C SER A 174 -45.51 -78.43 -32.36
N VAL A 175 -46.07 -77.20 -32.42
CA VAL A 175 -46.59 -76.57 -33.64
C VAL A 175 -45.53 -75.86 -34.43
N VAL A 176 -44.46 -75.41 -33.78
CA VAL A 176 -43.38 -74.66 -34.43
C VAL A 176 -42.00 -75.27 -34.15
N THR A 177 -41.01 -74.99 -35.01
CA THR A 177 -39.65 -75.55 -34.92
C THR A 177 -38.81 -74.84 -33.84
N SER A 178 -37.80 -75.58 -33.32
CA SER A 178 -36.82 -74.96 -32.38
C SER A 178 -36.11 -73.75 -32.96
N GLN A 179 -35.76 -73.77 -34.25
CA GLN A 179 -35.18 -72.68 -34.95
C GLN A 179 -36.05 -71.39 -34.84
N ARG A 180 -37.35 -71.49 -35.04
CA ARG A 180 -38.30 -70.42 -34.96
C ARG A 180 -38.41 -69.86 -33.53
N LYS A 181 -38.41 -70.73 -32.54
CA LYS A 181 -38.37 -70.34 -31.13
C LYS A 181 -37.05 -69.52 -30.83
N ASP A 182 -35.88 -70.05 -31.26
CA ASP A 182 -34.57 -69.43 -30.99
C ASP A 182 -34.44 -68.05 -31.71
N GLU A 183 -34.97 -67.90 -32.90
CA GLU A 183 -35.03 -66.65 -33.66
C GLU A 183 -35.81 -65.58 -32.90
N VAL A 184 -37.02 -65.92 -32.42
CA VAL A 184 -37.86 -64.95 -31.70
C VAL A 184 -37.32 -64.67 -30.28
N GLU A 185 -36.67 -65.63 -29.65
CA GLU A 185 -35.96 -65.46 -28.39
C GLU A 185 -34.80 -64.49 -28.55
N ALA A 186 -34.04 -64.61 -29.65
CA ALA A 186 -32.96 -63.65 -29.95
C ALA A 186 -33.50 -62.21 -30.19
N MET A 187 -34.65 -62.13 -30.93
CA MET A 187 -35.33 -60.83 -31.13
C MET A 187 -35.82 -60.24 -29.83
N TYR A 188 -36.39 -61.02 -28.92
CA TYR A 188 -36.80 -60.53 -27.60
C TYR A 188 -35.59 -60.04 -26.76
N LYS A 189 -34.50 -60.85 -26.71
CA LYS A 189 -33.28 -60.47 -26.02
C LYS A 189 -32.69 -59.15 -26.58
N ALA A 190 -32.69 -58.96 -27.89
CA ALA A 190 -32.24 -57.71 -28.55
C ALA A 190 -33.16 -56.58 -28.18
N ALA A 191 -34.47 -56.74 -28.11
CA ALA A 191 -35.39 -55.68 -27.70
C ALA A 191 -35.21 -55.30 -26.21
N VAL A 192 -34.92 -56.25 -25.32
CA VAL A 192 -34.57 -55.98 -23.91
C VAL A 192 -33.31 -55.16 -23.82
N ALA A 193 -32.26 -55.45 -24.57
CA ALA A 193 -31.03 -54.74 -24.58
C ALA A 193 -31.21 -53.28 -25.15
N ALA A 194 -32.02 -53.16 -26.21
CA ALA A 194 -32.32 -51.86 -26.82
C ALA A 194 -33.12 -50.95 -25.88
N GLU A 195 -34.13 -51.50 -25.18
CA GLU A 195 -34.92 -50.77 -24.19
C GLU A 195 -34.03 -50.26 -23.04
N ARG A 196 -33.19 -51.14 -22.49
CA ARG A 196 -32.27 -50.80 -21.42
C ARG A 196 -31.30 -49.72 -21.84
N ALA A 197 -30.71 -49.79 -23.04
CA ALA A 197 -29.81 -48.76 -23.56
C ALA A 197 -30.51 -47.40 -23.70
N ALA A 198 -31.75 -47.40 -24.21
CA ALA A 198 -32.55 -46.19 -24.33
C ALA A 198 -32.94 -45.61 -22.94
N TYR A 199 -33.22 -46.44 -21.98
CA TYR A 199 -33.47 -46.05 -20.59
C TYR A 199 -32.25 -45.36 -19.95
N GLU A 200 -31.09 -45.99 -20.06
CA GLU A 200 -29.82 -45.40 -19.53
C GLU A 200 -29.53 -44.05 -20.22
N GLN A 201 -29.79 -43.94 -21.51
CA GLN A 201 -29.64 -42.68 -22.23
C GLN A 201 -30.62 -41.59 -21.73
N TYR A 202 -31.88 -42.01 -21.43
CA TYR A 202 -32.83 -41.08 -20.80
C TYR A 202 -32.39 -40.67 -19.40
N GLN A 203 -31.90 -41.58 -18.56
CA GLN A 203 -31.38 -41.27 -17.25
C GLN A 203 -30.20 -40.30 -17.30
N MET A 204 -29.20 -40.52 -18.17
CA MET A 204 -28.10 -39.58 -18.39
C MET A 204 -28.58 -38.19 -18.79
N ALA A 205 -29.65 -38.13 -19.60
CA ALA A 205 -30.22 -36.84 -19.99
C ALA A 205 -30.93 -36.14 -18.82
N VAL A 206 -31.58 -36.87 -17.91
CA VAL A 206 -32.26 -36.35 -16.72
C VAL A 206 -31.27 -35.93 -15.66
N ASP A 207 -30.26 -36.75 -15.38
CA ASP A 207 -29.23 -36.47 -14.38
C ASP A 207 -28.39 -35.24 -14.75
N GLY A 208 -28.18 -35.03 -16.05
CA GLY A 208 -27.49 -33.85 -16.58
C GLY A 208 -25.99 -33.84 -16.26
N ALA A 209 -25.45 -32.69 -15.92
CA ALA A 209 -24.03 -32.51 -15.59
C ALA A 209 -23.69 -33.23 -14.27
N GLN A 210 -22.53 -33.88 -14.24
CA GLN A 210 -22.01 -34.57 -13.06
C GLN A 210 -21.73 -33.60 -11.91
N SER A 211 -21.70 -34.10 -10.67
CA SER A 211 -21.39 -33.29 -9.47
C SER A 211 -20.03 -32.62 -9.56
N GLU A 212 -19.07 -33.30 -10.17
CA GLU A 212 -17.71 -32.87 -10.41
C GLU A 212 -17.66 -31.68 -11.38
N ASP A 213 -18.46 -31.70 -12.44
CA ASP A 213 -18.58 -30.59 -13.41
C ASP A 213 -19.20 -29.39 -12.75
N LYS A 214 -20.24 -29.58 -11.92
CA LYS A 214 -20.87 -28.51 -11.14
C LYS A 214 -19.89 -27.93 -10.13
N ALA A 215 -19.12 -28.75 -9.43
CA ALA A 215 -18.10 -28.32 -8.47
C ALA A 215 -16.97 -27.53 -9.17
N SER A 216 -16.51 -28.01 -10.32
CA SER A 216 -15.50 -27.36 -11.13
C SER A 216 -15.97 -25.97 -11.61
N ALA A 217 -17.20 -25.88 -12.12
CA ALA A 217 -17.79 -24.62 -12.57
C ALA A 217 -17.92 -23.60 -11.41
N ARG A 218 -18.33 -24.05 -10.22
CA ARG A 218 -18.38 -23.19 -9.02
C ARG A 218 -16.99 -22.72 -8.60
N SER A 219 -16.00 -23.60 -8.65
CA SER A 219 -14.61 -23.24 -8.35
C SER A 219 -14.07 -22.20 -9.33
N LEU A 220 -14.44 -22.29 -10.61
CA LEU A 220 -14.07 -21.28 -11.61
C LEU A 220 -14.70 -19.91 -11.31
N VAL A 221 -15.98 -19.87 -10.88
CA VAL A 221 -16.63 -18.63 -10.43
C VAL A 221 -15.91 -18.04 -9.22
N ASN A 222 -15.56 -18.86 -8.22
CA ASN A 222 -14.85 -18.41 -7.04
C ASN A 222 -13.47 -17.85 -7.38
N ALA A 223 -12.74 -18.51 -8.28
CA ALA A 223 -11.43 -18.03 -8.75
C ALA A 223 -11.55 -16.68 -9.47
N ALA A 224 -12.54 -16.54 -10.38
CA ALA A 224 -12.79 -15.28 -11.07
C ALA A 224 -13.18 -14.15 -10.09
N ARG A 225 -14.03 -14.46 -9.10
CA ARG A 225 -14.41 -13.51 -8.04
C ARG A 225 -13.20 -13.06 -7.22
N SER A 226 -12.33 -13.98 -6.81
CA SER A 226 -11.10 -13.61 -6.08
C SER A 226 -10.22 -12.66 -6.89
N THR A 227 -10.18 -12.80 -8.22
CA THR A 227 -9.45 -11.88 -9.09
C THR A 227 -10.13 -10.49 -9.15
N VAL A 228 -11.46 -10.43 -9.13
CA VAL A 228 -12.21 -9.16 -9.04
C VAL A 228 -11.94 -8.49 -7.69
N ASP A 229 -11.96 -9.26 -6.60
CA ASP A 229 -11.70 -8.75 -5.25
C ASP A 229 -10.28 -8.18 -5.13
N GLU A 230 -9.28 -8.84 -5.74
CA GLU A 230 -7.90 -8.33 -5.81
C GLU A 230 -7.84 -6.96 -6.49
N VAL A 231 -8.43 -6.83 -7.69
CA VAL A 231 -8.40 -5.56 -8.44
C VAL A 231 -9.26 -4.49 -7.76
N THR A 232 -10.35 -4.88 -7.10
CA THR A 232 -11.18 -3.97 -6.30
C THR A 232 -10.39 -3.41 -5.12
N SER A 233 -9.61 -4.26 -4.43
CA SER A 233 -8.71 -3.80 -3.37
C SER A 233 -7.69 -2.78 -3.87
N LEU A 234 -7.13 -3.02 -5.07
CA LEU A 234 -6.26 -2.02 -5.70
C LEU A 234 -6.99 -0.72 -6.01
N LEU A 235 -8.25 -0.76 -6.49
CA LEU A 235 -9.04 0.45 -6.72
C LEU A 235 -9.35 1.23 -5.44
N MET A 236 -9.54 0.53 -4.31
CA MET A 236 -9.69 1.19 -3.01
C MET A 236 -8.41 1.92 -2.60
N ASP A 237 -7.24 1.35 -2.90
CA ASP A 237 -5.94 1.99 -2.68
C ASP A 237 -5.71 3.26 -3.55
N ALA A 238 -6.58 3.53 -4.54
CA ALA A 238 -6.57 4.80 -5.28
C ALA A 238 -7.05 6.00 -4.46
N ARG A 239 -7.73 5.75 -3.34
CA ARG A 239 -8.11 6.75 -2.35
C ARG A 239 -7.23 6.56 -1.12
N LEU A 240 -6.21 7.41 -0.98
CA LEU A 240 -5.35 7.33 0.18
C LEU A 240 -6.03 7.98 1.38
N THR A 241 -6.01 7.25 2.48
CA THR A 241 -6.59 7.69 3.76
C THR A 241 -5.51 7.90 4.80
N ALA A 242 -5.82 8.73 5.81
CA ALA A 242 -4.95 8.94 6.95
C ALA A 242 -4.84 7.65 7.78
N PRO A 243 -3.61 7.16 8.06
CA PRO A 243 -3.40 5.98 8.90
C PRO A 243 -3.66 6.26 10.38
N GLU A 244 -3.46 7.51 10.82
CA GLU A 244 -3.61 7.97 12.21
C GLU A 244 -4.07 9.42 12.24
N ASP A 245 -4.49 9.89 13.43
CA ASP A 245 -4.83 11.28 13.68
C ASP A 245 -3.56 12.15 13.65
N GLY A 246 -3.62 13.27 12.94
CA GLY A 246 -2.44 14.14 12.85
C GLY A 246 -2.66 15.37 12.01
N GLN A 247 -1.58 16.05 11.70
CA GLN A 247 -1.56 17.26 10.87
C GLN A 247 -0.76 17.01 9.60
N ILE A 248 -1.26 17.46 8.46
CA ILE A 248 -0.53 17.40 7.18
C ILE A 248 0.60 18.42 7.21
N ALA A 249 1.84 17.93 7.16
CA ALA A 249 3.01 18.78 7.18
C ALA A 249 3.37 19.30 5.79
N THR A 250 3.49 18.41 4.81
CA THR A 250 3.94 18.73 3.45
C THR A 250 3.24 17.86 2.42
N ILE A 251 2.93 18.45 1.28
CA ILE A 251 2.40 17.77 0.09
C ILE A 251 3.41 17.90 -1.03
N PHE A 252 3.96 16.78 -1.52
CA PHE A 252 5.06 16.80 -2.51
C PHE A 252 4.57 16.98 -3.94
N PRO A 253 3.64 16.16 -4.49
CA PRO A 253 3.20 16.28 -5.87
C PRO A 253 2.13 17.35 -6.03
N LYS A 254 1.97 17.81 -7.27
CA LYS A 254 0.91 18.73 -7.66
C LYS A 254 -0.26 17.98 -8.28
N ARG A 255 -1.43 18.61 -8.26
CA ARG A 255 -2.60 18.11 -8.99
C ARG A 255 -2.26 17.89 -10.47
N GLY A 256 -2.64 16.74 -11.02
CA GLY A 256 -2.34 16.34 -12.40
C GLY A 256 -0.97 15.69 -12.60
N GLU A 257 -0.12 15.66 -11.57
CA GLU A 257 1.19 15.01 -11.62
C GLU A 257 1.05 13.48 -11.60
N LEU A 258 1.94 12.81 -12.34
CA LEU A 258 2.01 11.36 -12.36
C LEU A 258 2.84 10.86 -11.19
N VAL A 259 2.30 9.94 -10.41
CA VAL A 259 2.99 9.31 -9.28
C VAL A 259 3.19 7.83 -9.55
N ALA A 260 4.35 7.32 -9.15
CA ALA A 260 4.70 5.90 -9.20
C ALA A 260 4.39 5.22 -7.85
N PRO A 261 4.25 3.90 -7.82
CA PRO A 261 4.13 3.16 -6.57
C PRO A 261 5.29 3.47 -5.61
N GLY A 262 4.96 3.73 -4.34
CA GLY A 262 5.94 4.07 -3.29
C GLY A 262 6.46 5.51 -3.32
N THR A 263 6.05 6.34 -4.28
CA THR A 263 6.40 7.77 -4.28
C THR A 263 5.71 8.45 -3.09
N PRO A 264 6.46 9.18 -2.24
CA PRO A 264 5.86 9.96 -1.16
C PRO A 264 4.92 11.02 -1.72
N ILE A 265 3.68 11.06 -1.22
CA ILE A 265 2.67 12.01 -1.63
C ILE A 265 2.54 13.11 -0.59
N MET A 266 2.54 12.76 0.69
CA MET A 266 2.49 13.72 1.77
C MET A 266 3.10 13.17 3.06
N ASN A 267 3.50 14.08 3.96
CA ASN A 267 3.90 13.76 5.31
C ASN A 267 2.78 14.11 6.29
N LEU A 268 2.45 13.14 7.15
CA LEU A 268 1.54 13.30 8.28
C LEU A 268 2.37 13.34 9.57
N VAL A 269 2.19 14.37 10.37
CA VAL A 269 2.80 14.52 11.69
C VAL A 269 1.81 14.04 12.75
N VAL A 270 2.22 13.03 13.50
CA VAL A 270 1.40 12.45 14.57
C VAL A 270 1.64 13.25 15.85
N MET A 271 0.63 13.99 16.29
CA MET A 271 0.76 14.90 17.47
C MET A 271 0.68 14.18 18.81
N SER A 272 0.28 12.91 18.85
CA SER A 272 0.26 12.11 20.07
C SER A 272 1.66 11.70 20.55
N ASP A 273 2.67 11.81 19.68
CA ASP A 273 4.04 11.34 19.91
C ASP A 273 5.06 12.47 19.74
N VAL A 274 4.87 13.56 20.50
CA VAL A 274 5.76 14.71 20.49
C VAL A 274 6.83 14.55 21.57
N HIS A 275 8.08 14.40 21.17
CA HIS A 275 9.22 14.32 22.07
C HIS A 275 10.09 15.59 21.99
N ALA A 276 10.39 16.15 23.16
CA ALA A 276 11.37 17.24 23.28
C ALA A 276 12.74 16.64 23.59
N LEU A 277 13.62 16.62 22.61
CA LEU A 277 15.02 16.25 22.82
C LEU A 277 15.82 17.49 23.24
N SER A 278 16.30 17.51 24.49
CA SER A 278 17.24 18.50 24.95
C SER A 278 18.68 17.98 24.76
N LEU A 279 19.43 18.59 23.88
CA LEU A 279 20.87 18.35 23.74
C LEU A 279 21.62 19.07 24.89
N ILE A 280 21.60 18.50 26.08
CA ILE A 280 22.52 18.92 27.13
C ILE A 280 23.81 18.14 26.92
N HIS A 281 24.80 18.78 26.32
CA HIS A 281 26.18 18.28 26.36
C HIS A 281 26.74 18.65 27.73
N ILE A 282 26.79 17.68 28.63
CA ILE A 282 27.50 17.82 29.90
C ILE A 282 29.00 17.62 29.66
#